data_fcdaf144c16e13bc74f7d5dcd79f3955
#
_entry.id   fcdaf144c16e13bc74f7d5dcd79f3955
#
_cell.length_a   1.000
_cell.length_b   1.000
_cell.length_c   1.000
_cell.angle_alpha   90.00
_cell.angle_beta   90.00
_cell.angle_gamma   90.00
#
_symmetry.space_group_name_H-M   'P 1'
#
loop_
_entity.id
_entity.type
_entity.pdbx_description
1 polymer ?
#
loop_
_entity_poly.entity_id
_entity_poly.type
_entity_poly.pdbx_seq_one_letter_code
_entity_poly.pdbx_strand_id
1 'polypeptide(L)'
;MKTYTVEVSDGTKFWYLNDKLHREDGPAIEYADGSKYWYLNDKLHREDGPAVEYADGSKEWYLNDDLHREDGPAVEYADGKEWYLNGEQLSETQFNARPKPTASCEGKVVEVDGVKYKLTKAWHSIKINHSHICWGGETKAVKTPCSLAK
;
A
#
# COMPACT_ATOMS: atom_id res chain seq x y z
N MET A 1 -8.46 -3.76 -23.67
CA MET A 1 -9.11 -4.59 -22.63
C MET A 1 -8.02 -5.47 -22.04
N LYS A 2 -7.86 -5.51 -20.71
CA LYS A 2 -6.88 -6.41 -20.08
C LYS A 2 -7.44 -7.84 -20.11
N THR A 3 -6.67 -8.81 -20.53
CA THR A 3 -7.08 -10.22 -20.55
C THR A 3 -6.33 -10.95 -19.46
N TYR A 4 -7.07 -11.50 -18.52
CA TYR A 4 -6.53 -12.34 -17.45
C TYR A 4 -6.56 -13.80 -17.86
N THR A 5 -5.51 -14.54 -17.51
CA THR A 5 -5.51 -16.00 -17.51
C THR A 5 -5.85 -16.48 -16.10
N VAL A 6 -6.79 -17.39 -15.97
CA VAL A 6 -7.17 -17.99 -14.69
C VAL A 6 -6.82 -19.45 -14.72
N GLU A 7 -5.98 -19.89 -13.80
CA GLU A 7 -5.64 -21.29 -13.59
C GLU A 7 -6.32 -21.82 -12.33
N VAL A 8 -6.76 -23.06 -12.37
CA VAL A 8 -7.36 -23.74 -11.22
C VAL A 8 -6.64 -25.06 -11.01
N SER A 9 -6.07 -25.23 -9.81
CA SER A 9 -5.38 -26.46 -9.39
C SER A 9 -5.77 -26.78 -7.95
N ASP A 10 -6.28 -28.00 -7.74
CA ASP A 10 -6.66 -28.51 -6.39
C ASP A 10 -7.55 -27.54 -5.59
N GLY A 11 -8.50 -26.89 -6.28
CA GLY A 11 -9.41 -25.92 -5.68
C GLY A 11 -8.81 -24.52 -5.45
N THR A 12 -7.52 -24.34 -5.69
CA THR A 12 -6.84 -23.04 -5.66
C THR A 12 -6.98 -22.36 -7.01
N LYS A 13 -7.25 -21.06 -7.02
CA LYS A 13 -7.36 -20.25 -8.23
C LYS A 13 -6.23 -19.24 -8.27
N PHE A 14 -5.67 -19.06 -9.45
CA PHE A 14 -4.58 -18.14 -9.75
C PHE A 14 -4.99 -17.20 -10.89
N TRP A 15 -4.77 -15.91 -10.74
CA TRP A 15 -5.00 -14.89 -11.76
C TRP A 15 -3.68 -14.32 -12.25
N TYR A 16 -3.50 -14.38 -13.58
CA TYR A 16 -2.30 -13.88 -14.25
C TYR A 16 -2.65 -12.79 -15.27
N LEU A 17 -1.80 -11.80 -15.36
CA LEU A 17 -1.77 -10.82 -16.45
C LEU A 17 -0.36 -10.76 -17.01
N ASN A 18 -0.20 -11.07 -18.32
CA ASN A 18 1.12 -11.18 -18.98
C ASN A 18 2.08 -12.12 -18.23
N ASP A 19 1.62 -13.34 -17.92
CA ASP A 19 2.35 -14.39 -17.21
C ASP A 19 2.82 -14.04 -15.79
N LYS A 20 2.27 -12.99 -15.20
CA LYS A 20 2.55 -12.55 -13.83
C LYS A 20 1.31 -12.67 -12.96
N LEU A 21 1.48 -13.10 -11.72
CA LEU A 21 0.41 -13.03 -10.74
C LEU A 21 -0.04 -11.56 -10.60
N HIS A 22 -1.30 -11.32 -10.96
CA HIS A 22 -1.83 -9.97 -10.99
C HIS A 22 -3.35 -9.95 -10.98
N ARG A 23 -3.94 -9.20 -10.07
CA ARG A 23 -5.37 -8.88 -10.09
C ARG A 23 -5.62 -7.57 -9.38
N GLU A 24 -6.35 -6.63 -10.04
CA GLU A 24 -6.64 -5.29 -9.51
C GLU A 24 -7.94 -5.24 -8.69
N ASP A 25 -8.89 -6.12 -8.97
CA ASP A 25 -10.24 -6.13 -8.38
C ASP A 25 -10.44 -7.19 -7.30
N GLY A 26 -9.37 -7.88 -6.89
CA GLY A 26 -9.44 -8.94 -5.89
C GLY A 26 -8.12 -9.64 -5.66
N PRO A 27 -8.11 -10.74 -4.89
CA PRO A 27 -6.92 -11.55 -4.68
C PRO A 27 -6.48 -12.23 -5.99
N ALA A 28 -5.18 -12.22 -6.25
CA ALA A 28 -4.59 -12.93 -7.39
C ALA A 28 -4.40 -14.43 -7.10
N ILE A 29 -4.46 -14.84 -5.83
CA ILE A 29 -4.54 -16.24 -5.44
C ILE A 29 -5.66 -16.42 -4.43
N GLU A 30 -6.55 -17.36 -4.69
CA GLU A 30 -7.55 -17.85 -3.74
C GLU A 30 -7.28 -19.33 -3.47
N TYR A 31 -6.78 -19.64 -2.28
CA TYR A 31 -6.51 -21.00 -1.87
C TYR A 31 -7.78 -21.78 -1.51
N ALA A 32 -7.71 -23.10 -1.66
CA ALA A 32 -8.83 -24.00 -1.30
C ALA A 32 -9.20 -23.95 0.19
N ASP A 33 -8.27 -23.57 1.07
CA ASP A 33 -8.50 -23.40 2.51
C ASP A 33 -9.18 -22.08 2.87
N GLY A 34 -9.37 -21.17 1.88
CA GLY A 34 -9.95 -19.85 2.06
C GLY A 34 -8.93 -18.73 2.21
N SER A 35 -7.64 -19.02 2.29
CA SER A 35 -6.59 -18.00 2.30
C SER A 35 -6.55 -17.22 0.99
N LYS A 36 -6.24 -15.92 1.06
CA LYS A 36 -6.26 -15.00 -0.08
C LYS A 36 -5.01 -14.15 -0.12
N TYR A 37 -4.46 -13.99 -1.33
CA TYR A 37 -3.24 -13.25 -1.57
C TYR A 37 -3.42 -12.26 -2.72
N TRP A 38 -3.10 -10.99 -2.46
CA TRP A 38 -3.16 -9.91 -3.45
C TRP A 38 -1.79 -9.68 -4.06
N TYR A 39 -1.71 -9.86 -5.36
CA TYR A 39 -0.51 -9.62 -6.14
C TYR A 39 -0.75 -8.61 -7.25
N LEU A 40 0.22 -7.70 -7.43
CA LEU A 40 0.36 -6.85 -8.60
C LEU A 40 1.73 -7.09 -9.23
N ASN A 41 1.77 -7.65 -10.44
CA ASN A 41 3.00 -7.95 -11.19
C ASN A 41 4.00 -8.82 -10.41
N ASP A 42 3.54 -9.96 -9.87
CA ASP A 42 4.29 -10.91 -9.03
C ASP A 42 4.72 -10.39 -7.66
N LYS A 43 4.24 -9.23 -7.23
CA LYS A 43 4.56 -8.68 -5.91
C LYS A 43 3.34 -8.67 -5.01
N LEU A 44 3.50 -9.09 -3.77
CA LEU A 44 2.47 -8.88 -2.74
C LEU A 44 2.23 -7.37 -2.59
N HIS A 45 0.99 -6.97 -2.86
CA HIS A 45 0.64 -5.55 -2.85
C HIS A 45 -0.85 -5.35 -2.64
N ARG A 46 -1.22 -4.55 -1.64
CA ARG A 46 -2.57 -4.03 -1.47
C ARG A 46 -2.55 -2.74 -0.66
N GLU A 47 -3.21 -1.68 -1.17
CA GLU A 47 -3.23 -0.35 -0.53
C GLU A 47 -4.38 -0.19 0.46
N ASP A 48 -5.50 -0.85 0.22
CA ASP A 48 -6.76 -0.66 0.97
C ASP A 48 -7.02 -1.72 2.04
N GLY A 49 -6.06 -2.62 2.29
CA GLY A 49 -6.22 -3.71 3.25
C GLY A 49 -5.00 -4.63 3.34
N PRO A 50 -5.12 -5.76 4.02
CA PRO A 50 -4.07 -6.76 4.06
C PRO A 50 -3.86 -7.39 2.67
N ALA A 51 -2.60 -7.55 2.28
CA ALA A 51 -2.24 -8.25 1.04
C ALA A 51 -2.25 -9.76 1.18
N VAL A 52 -2.26 -10.25 2.42
CA VAL A 52 -2.47 -11.67 2.75
C VAL A 52 -3.53 -11.79 3.83
N GLU A 53 -4.52 -12.61 3.57
CA GLU A 53 -5.54 -13.02 4.53
C GLU A 53 -5.49 -14.53 4.64
N TYR A 54 -5.12 -15.05 5.82
CA TYR A 54 -5.06 -16.49 6.08
C TYR A 54 -6.42 -17.03 6.51
N ALA A 55 -6.65 -18.32 6.31
CA ALA A 55 -7.88 -19.01 6.72
C ALA A 55 -8.11 -18.98 8.23
N ASP A 56 -7.05 -18.87 9.03
CA ASP A 56 -7.11 -18.77 10.51
C ASP A 56 -7.45 -17.35 11.00
N GLY A 57 -7.59 -16.39 10.08
CA GLY A 57 -7.89 -14.99 10.37
C GLY A 57 -6.66 -14.10 10.53
N SER A 58 -5.45 -14.65 10.49
CA SER A 58 -4.20 -13.87 10.47
C SER A 58 -4.12 -12.99 9.22
N LYS A 59 -3.46 -11.85 9.33
CA LYS A 59 -3.39 -10.85 8.26
C LYS A 59 -2.01 -10.23 8.16
N GLU A 60 -1.59 -9.96 6.93
CA GLU A 60 -0.32 -9.29 6.65
C GLU A 60 -0.52 -8.19 5.61
N TRP A 61 0.07 -7.02 5.86
CA TRP A 61 0.04 -5.86 4.96
C TRP A 61 1.36 -5.73 4.23
N TYR A 62 1.28 -5.77 2.90
CA TYR A 62 2.43 -5.61 2.03
C TYR A 62 2.24 -4.51 1.01
N LEU A 63 3.29 -3.74 0.76
CA LEU A 63 3.43 -2.85 -0.38
C LEU A 63 4.69 -3.25 -1.17
N ASN A 64 4.51 -3.80 -2.39
CA ASN A 64 5.61 -4.23 -3.28
C ASN A 64 6.57 -5.24 -2.66
N ASP A 65 6.06 -6.26 -1.97
CA ASP A 65 6.76 -7.31 -1.20
C ASP A 65 7.35 -6.87 0.15
N ASP A 66 7.28 -5.60 0.50
CA ASP A 66 7.72 -5.13 1.82
C ASP A 66 6.54 -5.12 2.80
N LEU A 67 6.71 -5.71 3.98
CA LEU A 67 5.77 -5.55 5.09
C LEU A 67 5.64 -4.06 5.42
N HIS A 68 4.42 -3.54 5.30
CA HIS A 68 4.19 -2.11 5.47
C HIS A 68 2.77 -1.80 5.91
N ARG A 69 2.62 -1.07 7.01
CA ARG A 69 1.34 -0.46 7.40
C ARG A 69 1.58 0.79 8.24
N GLU A 70 0.96 1.92 7.87
CA GLU A 70 1.18 3.20 8.54
C GLU A 70 0.24 3.46 9.72
N ASP A 71 -0.93 2.84 9.73
CA ASP A 71 -1.98 3.09 10.71
C ASP A 71 -2.10 2.02 11.80
N GLY A 72 -1.28 0.96 11.74
CA GLY A 72 -1.32 -0.15 12.67
C GLY A 72 -0.20 -1.17 12.47
N PRO A 73 -0.29 -2.34 13.11
CA PRO A 73 0.63 -3.43 12.89
C PRO A 73 0.52 -3.96 11.46
N ALA A 74 1.65 -4.25 10.82
CA ALA A 74 1.71 -4.82 9.48
C ALA A 74 1.49 -6.34 9.46
N VAL A 75 1.57 -6.97 10.63
CA VAL A 75 1.24 -8.38 10.83
C VAL A 75 0.32 -8.50 12.04
N GLU A 76 -0.79 -9.22 11.87
CA GLU A 76 -1.74 -9.53 12.91
C GLU A 76 -1.97 -11.04 12.95
N TYR A 77 -1.51 -11.71 14.02
CA TYR A 77 -1.79 -13.09 14.34
C TYR A 77 -2.77 -13.19 15.50
N ALA A 78 -3.27 -14.40 15.78
CA ALA A 78 -4.16 -14.64 16.91
C ALA A 78 -3.52 -14.30 18.28
N ASP A 79 -2.19 -14.47 18.38
CA ASP A 79 -1.41 -14.33 19.60
C ASP A 79 -0.40 -13.19 19.58
N GLY A 80 -0.35 -12.39 18.50
CA GLY A 80 0.63 -11.34 18.39
C GLY A 80 0.42 -10.34 17.26
N LYS A 81 1.13 -9.24 17.38
CA LYS A 81 1.14 -8.16 16.38
C LYS A 81 2.58 -7.70 16.15
N GLU A 82 2.89 -7.39 14.91
CA GLU A 82 4.20 -6.85 14.54
C GLU A 82 4.05 -5.61 13.68
N TRP A 83 4.91 -4.63 13.94
CA TRP A 83 4.88 -3.34 13.25
C TRP A 83 6.03 -3.26 12.25
N TYR A 84 5.71 -3.00 11.00
CA TYR A 84 6.71 -2.82 9.94
C TYR A 84 6.38 -1.59 9.09
N LEU A 85 7.44 -0.91 8.65
CA LEU A 85 7.41 0.15 7.65
C LEU A 85 8.50 -0.08 6.61
N ASN A 86 8.09 -0.24 5.35
CA ASN A 86 8.99 -0.50 4.24
C ASN A 86 9.97 -1.66 4.54
N GLY A 87 9.47 -2.75 5.11
CA GLY A 87 10.24 -3.91 5.49
C GLY A 87 11.04 -3.79 6.80
N GLU A 88 11.10 -2.62 7.42
CA GLU A 88 11.80 -2.40 8.68
C GLU A 88 10.87 -2.68 9.87
N GLN A 89 11.27 -3.60 10.76
CA GLN A 89 10.55 -3.92 11.97
C GLN A 89 10.75 -2.84 13.04
N LEU A 90 9.67 -2.41 13.64
CA LEU A 90 9.63 -1.44 14.72
C LEU A 90 9.02 -2.05 15.97
N SER A 91 9.46 -1.61 17.14
CA SER A 91 8.65 -1.83 18.33
C SER A 91 7.37 -1.01 18.28
N GLU A 92 6.32 -1.45 18.97
CA GLU A 92 5.08 -0.67 19.09
C GLU A 92 5.32 0.74 19.60
N THR A 93 6.26 0.90 20.54
CA THR A 93 6.64 2.20 21.08
C THR A 93 7.26 3.10 20.02
N GLN A 94 8.19 2.57 19.21
CA GLN A 94 8.79 3.30 18.10
C GLN A 94 7.74 3.66 17.05
N PHE A 95 6.85 2.72 16.73
CA PHE A 95 5.77 2.95 15.79
C PHE A 95 4.84 4.08 16.24
N ASN A 96 4.44 4.10 17.51
CA ASN A 96 3.54 5.10 18.06
C ASN A 96 4.20 6.47 18.29
N ALA A 97 5.52 6.51 18.51
CA ALA A 97 6.30 7.74 18.67
C ALA A 97 6.56 8.49 17.35
N ARG A 98 6.28 7.87 16.21
CA ARG A 98 6.45 8.52 14.90
C ARG A 98 5.53 9.72 14.77
N PRO A 99 5.96 10.78 14.08
CA PRO A 99 5.03 11.79 13.60
C PRO A 99 4.04 11.09 12.66
N LYS A 100 2.79 10.97 13.07
CA LYS A 100 1.74 10.46 12.19
C LYS A 100 1.55 11.45 11.05
N PRO A 101 1.34 10.97 9.82
CA PRO A 101 1.04 11.86 8.71
C PRO A 101 -0.16 12.73 9.08
N THR A 102 0.12 13.99 9.40
CA THR A 102 -0.92 14.95 9.78
C THR A 102 -1.56 15.50 8.53
N ALA A 103 -2.86 15.32 8.42
CA ALA A 103 -3.74 15.86 7.40
C ALA A 103 -3.56 15.31 5.97
N SER A 104 -4.55 14.59 5.55
CA SER A 104 -4.77 14.24 4.15
C SER A 104 -4.75 15.50 3.28
N CYS A 105 -3.83 15.54 2.33
CA CYS A 105 -3.86 16.52 1.24
C CYS A 105 -4.89 16.14 0.16
N GLU A 106 -5.71 15.13 0.42
CA GLU A 106 -6.73 14.62 -0.48
C GLU A 106 -7.69 15.72 -0.92
N GLY A 107 -7.92 15.80 -2.20
CA GLY A 107 -8.82 16.79 -2.79
C GLY A 107 -8.23 18.18 -2.96
N LYS A 108 -7.06 18.48 -2.39
CA LYS A 108 -6.37 19.76 -2.62
C LYS A 108 -5.82 19.82 -4.04
N VAL A 109 -5.88 21.00 -4.64
CA VAL A 109 -5.27 21.25 -5.93
C VAL A 109 -3.97 22.01 -5.70
N VAL A 110 -2.89 21.48 -6.24
CA VAL A 110 -1.57 22.14 -6.26
C VAL A 110 -1.19 22.46 -7.70
N GLU A 111 -0.50 23.55 -7.90
CA GLU A 111 0.00 23.95 -9.21
C GLU A 111 1.53 23.85 -9.21
N VAL A 112 2.06 23.10 -10.17
CA VAL A 112 3.50 22.93 -10.36
C VAL A 112 3.79 23.18 -11.83
N ASP A 113 4.71 24.09 -12.12
CA ASP A 113 5.09 24.50 -13.49
C ASP A 113 3.88 24.84 -14.37
N GLY A 114 2.86 25.51 -13.78
CA GLY A 114 1.65 25.93 -14.49
C GLY A 114 0.62 24.81 -14.69
N VAL A 115 0.88 23.60 -14.21
CA VAL A 115 -0.04 22.47 -14.32
C VAL A 115 -0.72 22.22 -12.95
N LYS A 116 -2.04 22.08 -12.97
CA LYS A 116 -2.83 21.80 -11.76
C LYS A 116 -2.96 20.30 -11.51
N TYR A 117 -2.56 19.88 -10.34
CA TYR A 117 -2.68 18.50 -9.87
C TYR A 117 -3.67 18.44 -8.73
N LYS A 118 -4.67 17.55 -8.84
CA LYS A 118 -5.53 17.22 -7.71
C LYS A 118 -4.86 16.11 -6.91
N LEU A 119 -4.61 16.36 -5.64
CA LEU A 119 -4.03 15.37 -4.75
C LEU A 119 -5.10 14.33 -4.40
N THR A 120 -4.80 13.08 -4.69
CA THR A 120 -5.62 11.93 -4.31
C THR A 120 -5.00 11.28 -3.08
N LYS A 121 -5.73 10.39 -2.44
CA LYS A 121 -5.27 9.57 -1.31
C LYS A 121 -4.24 8.54 -1.80
N ALA A 122 -3.12 9.02 -2.31
CA ALA A 122 -2.00 8.18 -2.69
C ALA A 122 -0.92 8.33 -1.63
N TRP A 123 -0.62 7.25 -0.96
CA TRP A 123 0.46 7.10 -0.01
C TRP A 123 1.85 7.14 -0.67
N HIS A 124 1.90 7.41 -1.95
CA HIS A 124 3.11 7.42 -2.75
C HIS A 124 3.48 8.84 -3.13
N SER A 125 4.72 9.18 -2.86
CA SER A 125 5.33 10.43 -3.31
C SER A 125 5.22 10.54 -4.84
N ILE A 126 4.52 11.56 -5.31
CA ILE A 126 4.63 11.94 -6.72
C ILE A 126 5.99 12.59 -6.89
N LYS A 127 6.89 11.94 -7.62
CA LYS A 127 8.16 12.53 -8.03
C LYS A 127 7.90 13.44 -9.23
N ILE A 128 8.09 14.73 -9.05
CA ILE A 128 8.09 15.69 -10.16
C ILE A 128 9.47 16.33 -10.15
N ASN A 129 10.22 16.13 -11.23
CA ASN A 129 11.54 16.76 -11.43
C ASN A 129 12.46 16.68 -10.20
N HIS A 130 12.63 15.45 -9.64
CA HIS A 130 13.43 15.19 -8.44
C HIS A 130 12.91 15.79 -7.12
N SER A 131 11.70 16.34 -7.11
CA SER A 131 11.07 16.90 -5.93
C SER A 131 9.86 16.07 -5.51
N HIS A 132 9.58 15.98 -4.21
CA HIS A 132 8.47 15.23 -3.65
C HIS A 132 7.34 16.17 -3.26
N ILE A 133 6.13 15.87 -3.65
CA ILE A 133 4.94 16.62 -3.27
C ILE A 133 4.15 15.82 -2.25
N CYS A 134 3.85 16.38 -1.14
CA CYS A 134 3.13 15.82 0.00
C CYS A 134 3.84 14.70 0.73
N TRP A 135 4.39 15.07 1.84
CA TRP A 135 4.98 14.21 2.85
C TRP A 135 4.53 14.65 4.24
N GLY A 136 4.08 13.72 5.05
CA GLY A 136 4.07 13.93 6.47
C GLY A 136 5.48 13.69 7.02
N GLY A 137 6.34 14.69 7.01
CA GLY A 137 7.71 14.60 7.47
C GLY A 137 8.63 15.46 6.61
N GLU A 138 9.71 15.97 7.13
CA GLU A 138 10.61 16.94 6.53
C GLU A 138 10.85 16.77 5.04
N THR A 139 10.14 17.53 4.23
CA THR A 139 10.41 17.61 2.80
C THR A 139 11.10 18.90 2.47
N LYS A 140 12.32 18.76 2.00
CA LYS A 140 13.08 19.90 1.44
C LYS A 140 12.57 20.33 0.06
N ALA A 141 11.56 19.68 -0.48
CA ALA A 141 11.41 19.71 -1.92
C ALA A 141 10.29 20.57 -2.44
N VAL A 142 9.28 20.87 -1.69
CA VAL A 142 8.19 21.70 -2.21
C VAL A 142 7.93 22.82 -1.25
N LYS A 143 8.21 23.98 -1.71
CA LYS A 143 8.06 25.18 -0.90
C LYS A 143 6.66 25.37 -0.37
N THR A 144 5.63 24.60 -0.79
CA THR A 144 4.30 24.97 -0.38
C THR A 144 3.09 24.09 -0.65
N PRO A 145 3.04 22.81 -0.76
CA PRO A 145 1.75 22.26 -1.20
C PRO A 145 0.68 22.16 -0.12
N CYS A 146 1.05 21.85 1.09
CA CYS A 146 0.04 21.71 2.16
C CYS A 146 -0.09 22.97 3.05
N SER A 147 0.83 23.90 2.97
CA SER A 147 0.83 25.13 3.80
C SER A 147 0.16 26.34 3.14
N LEU A 148 -0.27 26.25 1.89
CA LEU A 148 -0.95 27.35 1.19
C LEU A 148 -2.47 27.41 1.40
N ALA A 149 -3.03 26.66 2.32
CA ALA A 149 -4.40 26.86 2.73
C ALA A 149 -4.41 27.82 3.92
N LYS A 150 -4.38 29.10 3.66
CA LYS A 150 -5.01 30.12 4.49
C LYS A 150 -6.37 30.41 3.95
#